data_d549c653b87d9b3b2d47bdad81fba513
#
_entry.id   d549c653b87d9b3b2d47bdad81fba513
#
_cell.length_a   1.000
_cell.length_b   1.000
_cell.length_c   1.000
_cell.angle_alpha   90.00
_cell.angle_beta   90.00
_cell.angle_gamma   90.00
#
_symmetry.space_group_name_H-M   'P 1'
#
loop_
_entity.id
_entity.type
_entity.pdbx_description
1 polymer ?
#
loop_
_entity_poly.entity_id
_entity_poly.type
_entity_poly.pdbx_seq_one_letter_code
_entity_poly.pdbx_strand_id
1 'polypeptide(L)'
;MDKTLFIGLVTHAGSRFPESSGKQGLMAQLAGALRPMGWHVVCATADRDEADESSLDTGRSAVRASICAELDAEARWFTFQRGRAPDPATRLVLRLRKVYRHWTYLRTATRASTAGRRMLLRLANIELSHMRLLREGANSGAQWILILEDDAITEDPYQLARDLDTHLTDWMDSQQPRYVNVSRSFPLSKLRLAAPLVDEGQWDATTRIVSSTIPFTNTVCAILYRNEFLQELVREMDTIPMQPIVPIDWKLNLAIMKASSAGLLGPSDCYTLDPAPIVQGSMHQAPRADSQG
;
A
#
# COMPACT_ATOMS: atom_id res chain seq x y z
N MET A 1 14.86 0.33 -24.89
CA MET A 1 14.18 -0.56 -23.92
C MET A 1 12.68 -0.49 -24.18
N ASP A 2 11.98 -1.61 -24.05
CA ASP A 2 10.52 -1.60 -24.24
C ASP A 2 9.84 -1.00 -23.01
N LYS A 3 9.01 0.02 -23.23
CA LYS A 3 8.21 0.65 -22.17
C LYS A 3 7.09 -0.31 -21.75
N THR A 4 7.26 -0.98 -20.61
CA THR A 4 6.30 -1.98 -20.14
C THR A 4 5.78 -1.63 -18.73
N LEU A 5 4.45 -1.58 -18.58
CA LEU A 5 3.77 -1.27 -17.33
C LEU A 5 2.67 -2.30 -17.05
N PHE A 6 2.66 -2.83 -15.83
CA PHE A 6 1.54 -3.60 -15.30
C PHE A 6 0.70 -2.68 -14.40
N ILE A 7 -0.62 -2.66 -14.60
CA ILE A 7 -1.55 -1.95 -13.72
C ILE A 7 -2.50 -2.97 -13.08
N GLY A 8 -2.39 -3.11 -11.77
CA GLY A 8 -3.27 -3.95 -10.96
C GLY A 8 -4.33 -3.14 -10.22
N LEU A 9 -5.59 -3.58 -10.27
CA LEU A 9 -6.71 -2.97 -9.54
C LEU A 9 -7.20 -3.91 -8.44
N VAL A 10 -7.03 -3.52 -7.19
CA VAL A 10 -7.63 -4.18 -6.03
C VAL A 10 -9.06 -3.67 -5.85
N THR A 11 -10.03 -4.55 -5.95
CA THR A 11 -11.44 -4.24 -5.74
C THR A 11 -12.13 -5.38 -5.00
N HIS A 12 -13.39 -5.24 -4.65
CA HIS A 12 -14.17 -6.29 -4.00
C HIS A 12 -15.65 -6.24 -4.44
N ALA A 13 -16.33 -7.36 -4.34
CA ALA A 13 -17.77 -7.44 -4.56
C ALA A 13 -18.51 -6.51 -3.58
N GLY A 14 -19.17 -5.48 -4.08
CA GLY A 14 -19.84 -4.44 -3.27
C GLY A 14 -18.97 -3.22 -2.98
N SER A 15 -17.94 -2.98 -3.80
CA SER A 15 -17.22 -1.70 -3.81
C SER A 15 -18.22 -0.54 -3.94
N ARG A 16 -17.99 0.51 -3.15
CA ARG A 16 -18.76 1.77 -3.25
C ARG A 16 -18.31 2.64 -4.43
N PHE A 17 -17.27 2.22 -5.12
CA PHE A 17 -16.63 2.91 -6.25
C PHE A 17 -16.68 2.06 -7.52
N PRO A 18 -17.89 1.69 -8.02
CA PRO A 18 -18.03 0.84 -9.21
C PRO A 18 -17.44 1.50 -10.48
N GLU A 19 -17.27 2.82 -10.46
CA GLU A 19 -16.69 3.60 -11.56
C GLU A 19 -15.19 3.36 -11.72
N SER A 20 -14.49 3.00 -10.64
CA SER A 20 -13.04 2.72 -10.68
C SER A 20 -12.70 1.39 -11.34
N SER A 21 -13.63 0.43 -11.36
CA SER A 21 -13.47 -0.89 -11.97
C SER A 21 -14.06 -1.02 -13.38
N GLY A 22 -14.88 -0.04 -13.82
CA GLY A 22 -15.51 -0.02 -15.14
C GLY A 22 -14.60 0.47 -16.26
N LYS A 23 -15.12 0.49 -17.51
CA LYS A 23 -14.41 1.01 -18.70
C LYS A 23 -13.93 2.47 -18.56
N GLN A 24 -14.56 3.25 -17.68
CA GLN A 24 -14.21 4.63 -17.37
C GLN A 24 -13.38 4.76 -16.10
N GLY A 25 -13.07 3.66 -15.41
CA GLY A 25 -12.28 3.66 -14.20
C GLY A 25 -10.84 4.13 -14.42
N LEU A 26 -10.19 4.57 -13.35
CA LEU A 26 -8.83 5.13 -13.39
C LEU A 26 -7.84 4.20 -14.11
N MET A 27 -7.86 2.89 -13.84
CA MET A 27 -7.00 1.92 -14.52
C MET A 27 -7.19 1.94 -16.05
N ALA A 28 -8.46 1.94 -16.52
CA ALA A 28 -8.75 1.93 -17.94
C ALA A 28 -8.36 3.25 -18.63
N GLN A 29 -8.56 4.37 -17.97
CA GLN A 29 -8.17 5.70 -18.44
C GLN A 29 -6.65 5.83 -18.56
N LEU A 30 -5.90 5.40 -17.54
CA LEU A 30 -4.44 5.40 -17.58
C LEU A 30 -3.90 4.48 -18.67
N ALA A 31 -4.41 3.25 -18.78
CA ALA A 31 -4.00 2.33 -19.83
C ALA A 31 -4.32 2.88 -21.24
N GLY A 32 -5.50 3.49 -21.41
CA GLY A 32 -5.90 4.11 -22.67
C GLY A 32 -5.04 5.29 -23.08
N ALA A 33 -4.58 6.08 -22.10
CA ALA A 33 -3.72 7.24 -22.33
C ALA A 33 -2.24 6.85 -22.58
N LEU A 34 -1.72 5.84 -21.87
CA LEU A 34 -0.31 5.43 -21.95
C LEU A 34 0.01 4.61 -23.21
N ARG A 35 -0.93 3.82 -23.74
CA ARG A 35 -0.71 3.01 -24.96
C ARG A 35 -0.32 3.85 -26.18
N PRO A 36 -0.99 4.98 -26.49
CA PRO A 36 -0.56 5.86 -27.59
C PRO A 36 0.82 6.50 -27.37
N MET A 37 1.30 6.57 -26.12
CA MET A 37 2.64 7.08 -25.76
C MET A 37 3.73 6.00 -25.88
N GLY A 38 3.38 4.82 -26.42
CA GLY A 38 4.31 3.72 -26.68
C GLY A 38 4.47 2.72 -25.53
N TRP A 39 3.62 2.78 -24.51
CA TRP A 39 3.64 1.81 -23.41
C TRP A 39 2.90 0.53 -23.77
N HIS A 40 3.54 -0.60 -23.53
CA HIS A 40 2.85 -1.89 -23.46
C HIS A 40 2.23 -2.03 -22.05
N VAL A 41 0.91 -1.85 -21.96
CA VAL A 41 0.20 -1.86 -20.67
C VAL A 41 -0.60 -3.14 -20.52
N VAL A 42 -0.26 -3.91 -19.49
CA VAL A 42 -1.00 -5.09 -19.02
C VAL A 42 -1.86 -4.69 -17.82
N CYS A 43 -3.13 -5.06 -17.84
CA CYS A 43 -4.08 -4.75 -16.77
C CYS A 43 -4.59 -6.04 -16.12
N ALA A 44 -4.66 -6.07 -14.80
CA ALA A 44 -5.25 -7.15 -14.02
C ALA A 44 -6.15 -6.60 -12.91
N THR A 45 -7.16 -7.37 -12.53
CA THR A 45 -8.10 -7.01 -11.46
C THR A 45 -8.19 -8.15 -10.45
N ALA A 46 -8.09 -7.82 -9.18
CA ALA A 46 -8.40 -8.73 -8.08
C ALA A 46 -9.78 -8.36 -7.51
N ASP A 47 -10.81 -9.08 -7.94
CA ASP A 47 -12.22 -8.82 -7.65
C ASP A 47 -12.92 -9.97 -6.90
N ARG A 48 -12.19 -11.04 -6.61
CA ARG A 48 -12.76 -12.23 -5.99
C ARG A 48 -12.52 -12.25 -4.49
N ASP A 49 -13.57 -12.56 -3.76
CA ASP A 49 -13.47 -12.89 -2.33
C ASP A 49 -12.85 -14.28 -2.19
N GLU A 50 -11.54 -14.34 -1.94
CA GLU A 50 -10.77 -15.58 -1.77
C GLU A 50 -10.68 -16.02 -0.31
N ALA A 51 -10.93 -15.10 0.64
CA ALA A 51 -10.87 -15.40 2.05
C ALA A 51 -12.10 -16.21 2.49
N ASP A 52 -11.83 -17.33 3.09
CA ASP A 52 -12.82 -18.16 3.79
C ASP A 52 -12.50 -18.21 5.30
N GLU A 53 -13.22 -19.05 6.02
CA GLU A 53 -13.00 -19.20 7.46
C GLU A 53 -11.62 -19.75 7.82
N SER A 54 -10.98 -20.51 6.91
CA SER A 54 -9.63 -21.03 7.12
C SER A 54 -8.57 -19.92 7.02
N SER A 55 -8.89 -18.82 6.34
CA SER A 55 -8.06 -17.62 6.25
C SER A 55 -7.97 -16.86 7.58
N LEU A 56 -8.88 -17.14 8.53
CA LEU A 56 -8.87 -16.56 9.87
C LEU A 56 -8.11 -17.48 10.82
N ASP A 57 -6.78 -17.59 10.64
CA ASP A 57 -5.96 -18.42 11.53
C ASP A 57 -5.97 -17.88 12.97
N THR A 58 -6.53 -18.69 13.88
CA THR A 58 -6.59 -18.42 15.32
C THR A 58 -5.59 -19.25 16.13
N GLY A 59 -4.68 -19.93 15.47
CA GLY A 59 -3.65 -20.74 16.10
C GLY A 59 -2.71 -19.89 16.99
N ARG A 60 -2.29 -20.43 18.14
CA ARG A 60 -1.43 -19.71 19.10
C ARG A 60 -0.11 -19.27 18.49
N SER A 61 0.47 -20.05 17.58
CA SER A 61 1.73 -19.73 16.89
C SER A 61 1.57 -18.56 15.95
N ALA A 62 0.50 -18.54 15.14
CA ALA A 62 0.18 -17.46 14.22
C ALA A 62 -0.12 -16.15 14.96
N VAL A 63 -0.93 -16.21 16.03
CA VAL A 63 -1.21 -15.05 16.88
C VAL A 63 0.07 -14.49 17.50
N ARG A 64 0.96 -15.35 18.01
CA ARG A 64 2.24 -14.91 18.57
C ARG A 64 3.14 -14.26 17.53
N ALA A 65 3.25 -14.87 16.33
CA ALA A 65 4.04 -14.33 15.23
C ALA A 65 3.51 -12.95 14.80
N SER A 66 2.20 -12.80 14.71
CA SER A 66 1.55 -11.54 14.39
C SER A 66 1.81 -10.45 15.45
N ILE A 67 1.68 -10.77 16.74
CA ILE A 67 2.01 -9.83 17.81
C ILE A 67 3.47 -9.36 17.70
N CYS A 68 4.39 -10.27 17.41
CA CYS A 68 5.81 -9.94 17.26
C CYS A 68 6.03 -9.02 16.04
N ALA A 69 5.42 -9.34 14.89
CA ALA A 69 5.53 -8.53 13.68
C ALA A 69 4.97 -7.11 13.88
N GLU A 70 3.79 -6.99 14.53
CA GLU A 70 3.23 -5.69 14.86
C GLU A 70 4.10 -4.88 15.84
N LEU A 71 4.66 -5.52 16.85
CA LEU A 71 5.54 -4.85 17.81
C LEU A 71 6.81 -4.34 17.13
N ASP A 72 7.37 -5.12 16.22
CA ASP A 72 8.54 -4.71 15.45
C ASP A 72 8.22 -3.52 14.55
N ALA A 73 7.12 -3.57 13.80
CA ALA A 73 6.66 -2.46 12.97
C ALA A 73 6.42 -1.19 13.78
N GLU A 74 5.72 -1.27 14.93
CA GLU A 74 5.48 -0.10 15.77
C GLU A 74 6.75 0.45 16.42
N ALA A 75 7.68 -0.41 16.83
CA ALA A 75 8.94 0.05 17.38
C ALA A 75 9.79 0.79 16.34
N ARG A 76 9.81 0.30 15.10
CA ARG A 76 10.47 0.97 13.96
C ARG A 76 9.78 2.27 13.62
N TRP A 77 8.45 2.28 13.55
CA TRP A 77 7.66 3.47 13.29
C TRP A 77 7.84 4.53 14.39
N PHE A 78 7.86 4.12 15.67
CA PHE A 78 8.15 5.01 16.79
C PHE A 78 9.53 5.64 16.64
N THR A 79 10.55 4.83 16.32
CA THR A 79 11.92 5.32 16.09
C THR A 79 11.94 6.32 14.94
N PHE A 80 11.23 6.05 13.86
CA PHE A 80 11.11 6.93 12.71
C PHE A 80 10.43 8.26 13.06
N GLN A 81 9.33 8.23 13.83
CA GLN A 81 8.63 9.44 14.25
C GLN A 81 9.37 10.24 15.32
N ARG A 82 10.13 9.60 16.17
CA ARG A 82 10.74 10.23 17.36
C ARG A 82 12.25 10.40 17.29
N GLY A 83 12.90 9.84 16.27
CA GLY A 83 14.36 9.84 16.15
C GLY A 83 15.08 9.00 17.21
N ARG A 84 14.35 8.22 18.02
CA ARG A 84 14.91 7.37 19.08
C ARG A 84 14.08 6.11 19.27
N ALA A 85 14.73 5.04 19.69
CA ALA A 85 14.03 3.81 20.05
C ALA A 85 13.08 4.02 21.27
N PRO A 86 11.95 3.29 21.32
CA PRO A 86 11.06 3.35 22.46
C PRO A 86 11.77 2.83 23.73
N ASP A 87 11.62 3.56 24.82
CA ASP A 87 12.10 3.15 26.14
C ASP A 87 11.35 1.91 26.67
N PRO A 88 11.84 1.25 27.75
CA PRO A 88 11.21 0.04 28.27
C PRO A 88 9.74 0.21 28.67
N ALA A 89 9.35 1.36 29.23
CA ALA A 89 7.97 1.62 29.63
C ALA A 89 7.07 1.77 28.39
N THR A 90 7.52 2.53 27.40
CA THR A 90 6.84 2.65 26.12
C THR A 90 6.69 1.29 25.42
N ARG A 91 7.74 0.46 25.39
CA ARG A 91 7.67 -0.90 24.84
C ARG A 91 6.64 -1.77 25.55
N LEU A 92 6.57 -1.68 26.88
CA LEU A 92 5.57 -2.41 27.66
C LEU A 92 4.15 -1.96 27.29
N VAL A 93 3.90 -0.67 27.21
CA VAL A 93 2.58 -0.12 26.80
C VAL A 93 2.20 -0.58 25.40
N LEU A 94 3.12 -0.49 24.42
CA LEU A 94 2.89 -0.99 23.08
C LEU A 94 2.55 -2.48 23.08
N ARG A 95 3.29 -3.28 23.84
CA ARG A 95 3.05 -4.73 23.97
C ARG A 95 1.68 -5.03 24.57
N LEU A 96 1.30 -4.37 25.66
CA LEU A 96 -0.02 -4.57 26.29
C LEU A 96 -1.15 -4.19 25.34
N ARG A 97 -1.00 -3.07 24.61
CA ARG A 97 -1.97 -2.63 23.60
C ARG A 97 -2.15 -3.67 22.49
N LYS A 98 -1.04 -4.27 22.01
CA LYS A 98 -1.10 -5.31 20.97
C LYS A 98 -1.72 -6.60 21.49
N VAL A 99 -1.32 -7.07 22.66
CA VAL A 99 -1.93 -8.26 23.28
C VAL A 99 -3.43 -8.07 23.46
N TYR A 100 -3.87 -6.90 23.92
CA TYR A 100 -5.30 -6.58 24.04
C TYR A 100 -6.02 -6.62 22.68
N ARG A 101 -5.41 -6.02 21.63
CA ARG A 101 -5.96 -6.02 20.27
C ARG A 101 -6.09 -7.44 19.70
N HIS A 102 -5.05 -8.28 19.87
CA HIS A 102 -5.09 -9.67 19.45
C HIS A 102 -6.09 -10.51 20.23
N TRP A 103 -6.22 -10.27 21.53
CA TRP A 103 -7.26 -10.91 22.33
C TRP A 103 -8.67 -10.54 21.84
N THR A 104 -8.90 -9.26 21.52
CA THR A 104 -10.16 -8.80 20.96
C THR A 104 -10.42 -9.45 19.60
N TYR A 105 -9.40 -9.58 18.75
CA TYR A 105 -9.47 -10.28 17.48
C TYR A 105 -9.90 -11.74 17.67
N LEU A 106 -9.19 -12.49 18.50
CA LEU A 106 -9.50 -13.88 18.78
C LEU A 106 -10.95 -14.04 19.28
N ARG A 107 -11.36 -13.16 20.18
CA ARG A 107 -12.73 -13.16 20.69
C ARG A 107 -13.76 -12.87 19.60
N THR A 108 -13.44 -12.04 18.62
CA THR A 108 -14.31 -11.72 17.48
C THR A 108 -14.33 -12.87 16.47
N ALA A 109 -13.19 -13.45 16.15
CA ALA A 109 -13.06 -14.55 15.20
C ALA A 109 -13.74 -15.84 15.71
N THR A 110 -13.71 -16.09 17.04
CA THR A 110 -14.32 -17.28 17.65
C THR A 110 -15.80 -17.12 18.01
N ARG A 111 -16.31 -15.89 18.09
CA ARG A 111 -17.74 -15.65 18.36
C ARG A 111 -18.55 -15.83 17.09
N ALA A 112 -19.74 -16.43 17.23
CA ALA A 112 -20.74 -16.56 16.16
C ALA A 112 -21.35 -15.22 15.68
N SER A 113 -20.80 -14.07 16.08
CA SER A 113 -21.24 -12.74 15.63
C SER A 113 -20.89 -12.52 14.16
N THR A 114 -21.90 -12.55 13.31
CA THR A 114 -21.79 -12.45 11.85
C THR A 114 -21.17 -11.14 11.36
N ALA A 115 -21.33 -10.03 12.08
CA ALA A 115 -20.81 -8.72 11.66
C ALA A 115 -19.28 -8.59 11.83
N GLY A 116 -18.75 -8.97 13.00
CA GLY A 116 -17.30 -8.91 13.26
C GLY A 116 -16.53 -9.88 12.39
N ARG A 117 -17.08 -11.07 12.15
CA ARG A 117 -16.49 -12.08 11.30
C ARG A 117 -16.42 -11.63 9.83
N ARG A 118 -17.50 -11.05 9.31
CA ARG A 118 -17.53 -10.45 7.96
C ARG A 118 -16.49 -9.34 7.79
N MET A 119 -16.29 -8.49 8.82
CA MET A 119 -15.25 -7.47 8.77
C MET A 119 -13.85 -8.08 8.68
N LEU A 120 -13.55 -9.14 9.44
CA LEU A 120 -12.25 -9.81 9.39
C LEU A 120 -12.01 -10.49 8.05
N LEU A 121 -13.02 -11.17 7.49
CA LEU A 121 -12.94 -11.77 6.15
C LEU A 121 -12.71 -10.71 5.07
N ARG A 122 -13.38 -9.54 5.18
CA ARG A 122 -13.13 -8.43 4.27
C ARG A 122 -11.67 -7.95 4.33
N LEU A 123 -11.10 -7.79 5.52
CA LEU A 123 -9.70 -7.39 5.66
C LEU A 123 -8.74 -8.46 5.10
N ALA A 124 -9.05 -9.74 5.31
CA ALA A 124 -8.30 -10.85 4.73
C ALA A 124 -8.38 -10.82 3.19
N ASN A 125 -9.55 -10.59 2.61
CA ASN A 125 -9.73 -10.46 1.17
C ASN A 125 -8.91 -9.30 0.59
N ILE A 126 -8.88 -8.15 1.25
CA ILE A 126 -8.05 -7.01 0.82
C ILE A 126 -6.58 -7.42 0.79
N GLU A 127 -6.08 -8.09 1.84
CA GLU A 127 -4.70 -8.57 1.90
C GLU A 127 -4.40 -9.58 0.78
N LEU A 128 -5.26 -10.58 0.60
CA LEU A 128 -5.09 -11.61 -0.45
C LEU A 128 -5.11 -10.98 -1.85
N SER A 129 -6.02 -10.06 -2.12
CA SER A 129 -6.12 -9.36 -3.40
C SER A 129 -4.86 -8.55 -3.69
N HIS A 130 -4.34 -7.80 -2.72
CA HIS A 130 -3.06 -7.10 -2.86
C HIS A 130 -1.92 -8.08 -3.13
N MET A 131 -1.77 -9.12 -2.31
CA MET A 131 -0.70 -10.10 -2.47
C MET A 131 -0.76 -10.82 -3.81
N ARG A 132 -1.96 -11.12 -4.32
CA ARG A 132 -2.15 -11.71 -5.64
C ARG A 132 -1.63 -10.77 -6.74
N LEU A 133 -2.08 -9.52 -6.75
CA LEU A 133 -1.66 -8.55 -7.77
C LEU A 133 -0.17 -8.19 -7.68
N LEU A 134 0.39 -8.11 -6.48
CA LEU A 134 1.83 -7.90 -6.31
C LEU A 134 2.64 -9.07 -6.91
N ARG A 135 2.21 -10.32 -6.68
CA ARG A 135 2.86 -11.51 -7.28
C ARG A 135 2.65 -11.57 -8.80
N GLU A 136 1.45 -11.28 -9.29
CA GLU A 136 1.14 -11.24 -10.71
C GLU A 136 1.97 -10.17 -11.41
N GLY A 137 2.04 -8.96 -10.86
CA GLY A 137 2.90 -7.89 -11.33
C GLY A 137 4.38 -8.26 -11.34
N ALA A 138 4.88 -8.84 -10.24
CA ALA A 138 6.28 -9.30 -10.15
C ALA A 138 6.65 -10.35 -11.22
N ASN A 139 5.68 -11.18 -11.62
CA ASN A 139 5.85 -12.23 -12.63
C ASN A 139 5.46 -11.79 -14.05
N SER A 140 4.93 -10.59 -14.25
CA SER A 140 4.42 -10.11 -15.54
C SER A 140 5.50 -9.82 -16.58
N GLY A 141 6.76 -9.69 -16.16
CA GLY A 141 7.87 -9.20 -17.00
C GLY A 141 7.80 -7.69 -17.30
N ALA A 142 6.81 -6.97 -16.77
CA ALA A 142 6.75 -5.52 -16.89
C ALA A 142 7.87 -4.87 -16.08
N GLN A 143 8.40 -3.76 -16.56
CA GLN A 143 9.46 -3.01 -15.88
C GLN A 143 8.93 -2.26 -14.65
N TRP A 144 7.72 -1.74 -14.78
CA TRP A 144 7.02 -0.99 -13.74
C TRP A 144 5.68 -1.63 -13.41
N ILE A 145 5.31 -1.58 -12.14
CA ILE A 145 4.06 -2.12 -11.62
C ILE A 145 3.34 -1.05 -10.82
N LEU A 146 2.15 -0.66 -11.26
CA LEU A 146 1.26 0.25 -10.55
C LEU A 146 0.10 -0.55 -9.94
N ILE A 147 -0.02 -0.53 -8.62
CA ILE A 147 -1.16 -1.12 -7.91
C ILE A 147 -2.09 -0.01 -7.45
N LEU A 148 -3.36 -0.13 -7.77
CA LEU A 148 -4.44 0.80 -7.43
C LEU A 148 -5.48 0.10 -6.56
N GLU A 149 -6.04 0.80 -5.58
CA GLU A 149 -7.30 0.41 -4.92
C GLU A 149 -8.50 1.00 -5.68
N ASP A 150 -9.66 0.41 -5.48
CA ASP A 150 -10.91 0.83 -6.16
C ASP A 150 -11.40 2.23 -5.75
N ASP A 151 -10.89 2.78 -4.65
CA ASP A 151 -11.16 4.14 -4.19
C ASP A 151 -10.04 5.15 -4.54
N ALA A 152 -9.12 4.77 -5.42
CA ALA A 152 -8.11 5.67 -5.96
C ALA A 152 -8.76 6.71 -6.90
N ILE A 153 -8.67 7.98 -6.54
CA ILE A 153 -9.29 9.09 -7.30
C ILE A 153 -8.22 10.11 -7.67
N THR A 154 -8.26 10.57 -8.91
CA THR A 154 -7.47 11.71 -9.41
C THR A 154 -8.39 12.68 -10.14
N GLU A 155 -8.04 13.96 -10.14
CA GLU A 155 -8.79 15.01 -10.83
C GLU A 155 -8.59 14.95 -12.35
N ASP A 156 -7.37 14.61 -12.80
CA ASP A 156 -7.03 14.51 -14.22
C ASP A 156 -6.22 13.23 -14.51
N PRO A 157 -6.87 12.13 -14.92
CA PRO A 157 -6.21 10.89 -15.29
C PRO A 157 -5.27 11.01 -16.50
N TYR A 158 -5.57 11.94 -17.42
CA TYR A 158 -4.74 12.15 -18.62
C TYR A 158 -3.46 12.92 -18.29
N GLN A 159 -3.55 13.90 -17.39
CA GLN A 159 -2.35 14.57 -16.89
C GLN A 159 -1.48 13.59 -16.10
N LEU A 160 -2.08 12.81 -15.21
CA LEU A 160 -1.37 11.76 -14.46
C LEU A 160 -0.66 10.78 -15.40
N ALA A 161 -1.30 10.38 -16.52
CA ALA A 161 -0.67 9.50 -17.50
C ALA A 161 0.54 10.17 -18.20
N ARG A 162 0.46 11.46 -18.51
CA ARG A 162 1.61 12.22 -19.08
C ARG A 162 2.77 12.32 -18.09
N ASP A 163 2.47 12.59 -16.83
CA ASP A 163 3.49 12.70 -15.78
C ASP A 163 4.15 11.33 -15.56
N LEU A 164 3.35 10.25 -15.52
CA LEU A 164 3.87 8.88 -15.47
C LEU A 164 4.77 8.59 -16.67
N ASP A 165 4.35 8.90 -17.91
CA ASP A 165 5.19 8.67 -19.10
C ASP A 165 6.53 9.40 -19.00
N THR A 166 6.51 10.66 -18.59
CA THR A 166 7.72 11.47 -18.42
C THR A 166 8.66 10.84 -17.40
N HIS A 167 8.20 10.67 -16.17
CA HIS A 167 9.06 10.20 -15.08
C HIS A 167 9.49 8.75 -15.24
N LEU A 168 8.61 7.86 -15.67
CA LEU A 168 8.99 6.47 -15.89
C LEU A 168 10.01 6.34 -17.02
N THR A 169 9.93 7.19 -18.05
CA THR A 169 10.92 7.23 -19.14
C THR A 169 12.27 7.73 -18.63
N ASP A 170 12.28 8.81 -17.85
CA ASP A 170 13.50 9.37 -17.26
C ASP A 170 14.19 8.39 -16.29
N TRP A 171 13.39 7.59 -15.59
CA TRP A 171 13.90 6.62 -14.64
C TRP A 171 14.27 5.26 -15.26
N MET A 172 14.03 5.04 -16.56
CA MET A 172 14.32 3.74 -17.20
C MET A 172 15.79 3.33 -17.09
N ASP A 173 16.69 4.28 -17.28
CA ASP A 173 18.15 4.06 -17.25
C ASP A 173 18.76 4.22 -15.85
N SER A 174 17.95 4.63 -14.88
CA SER A 174 18.34 4.81 -13.48
C SER A 174 18.01 3.55 -12.66
N GLN A 175 18.77 3.32 -11.60
CA GLN A 175 18.43 2.32 -10.58
C GLN A 175 17.37 2.83 -9.59
N GLN A 176 17.10 4.13 -9.58
CA GLN A 176 16.17 4.82 -8.69
C GLN A 176 15.07 5.53 -9.48
N PRO A 177 13.88 5.71 -8.87
CA PRO A 177 13.45 5.10 -7.61
C PRO A 177 13.09 3.61 -7.78
N ARG A 178 13.06 2.86 -6.69
CA ARG A 178 12.54 1.48 -6.64
C ARG A 178 11.06 1.42 -6.29
N TYR A 179 10.57 2.45 -5.61
CA TYR A 179 9.23 2.57 -5.07
C TYR A 179 8.78 4.03 -5.10
N VAL A 180 7.55 4.29 -5.54
CA VAL A 180 6.93 5.62 -5.50
C VAL A 180 5.52 5.52 -4.95
N ASN A 181 5.26 6.19 -3.82
CA ASN A 181 3.91 6.37 -3.33
C ASN A 181 3.25 7.53 -4.07
N VAL A 182 2.34 7.24 -4.98
CA VAL A 182 1.63 8.22 -5.83
C VAL A 182 0.29 8.64 -5.24
N SER A 183 -0.07 8.12 -4.07
CA SER A 183 -1.31 8.43 -3.37
C SER A 183 -1.09 8.90 -1.94
N ARG A 184 -2.14 9.49 -1.35
CA ARG A 184 -2.16 9.88 0.06
C ARG A 184 -3.50 9.61 0.71
N SER A 185 -3.49 9.17 1.97
CA SER A 185 -4.67 9.20 2.85
C SER A 185 -4.74 10.51 3.63
N PHE A 186 -3.60 11.07 4.03
CA PHE A 186 -3.50 12.32 4.76
C PHE A 186 -2.19 13.08 4.44
N PRO A 187 -2.13 14.40 4.67
CA PRO A 187 -0.94 15.21 4.41
C PRO A 187 0.29 14.70 5.19
N LEU A 188 1.47 14.72 4.57
CA LEU A 188 2.73 14.26 5.17
C LEU A 188 3.07 14.97 6.49
N SER A 189 2.67 16.23 6.63
CA SER A 189 2.84 17.00 7.87
C SER A 189 2.18 16.36 9.11
N LYS A 190 1.12 15.56 8.92
CA LYS A 190 0.47 14.81 10.00
C LYS A 190 1.26 13.60 10.47
N LEU A 191 2.20 13.10 9.68
CA LEU A 191 3.04 11.95 10.05
C LEU A 191 4.04 12.28 11.17
N ARG A 192 4.35 13.57 11.38
CA ARG A 192 5.28 14.04 12.42
C ARG A 192 6.61 13.32 12.39
N LEU A 193 7.20 13.21 11.18
CA LEU A 193 8.47 12.53 10.99
C LEU A 193 9.59 13.26 11.74
N ALA A 194 10.46 12.53 12.42
CA ALA A 194 11.60 13.11 13.15
C ALA A 194 12.69 13.60 12.20
N ALA A 195 12.88 12.90 11.08
CA ALA A 195 13.81 13.31 10.04
C ALA A 195 13.10 14.19 9.01
N PRO A 196 13.79 15.22 8.48
CA PRO A 196 13.26 16.03 7.41
C PRO A 196 13.07 15.17 6.15
N LEU A 197 12.08 15.54 5.34
CA LEU A 197 11.97 15.03 3.99
C LEU A 197 13.04 15.71 3.12
N VAL A 198 13.62 14.94 2.22
CA VAL A 198 14.58 15.42 1.22
C VAL A 198 13.82 15.69 -0.06
N ASP A 199 14.05 16.86 -0.66
CA ASP A 199 13.49 17.22 -1.96
C ASP A 199 14.33 16.54 -3.05
N GLU A 200 13.71 15.66 -3.83
CA GLU A 200 14.34 14.91 -4.92
C GLU A 200 13.99 15.51 -6.30
N GLY A 201 13.11 16.53 -6.34
CA GLY A 201 12.72 17.22 -7.55
C GLY A 201 11.21 17.47 -7.69
N GLN A 202 10.79 17.78 -8.90
CA GLN A 202 9.40 18.09 -9.24
C GLN A 202 8.78 16.92 -10.01
N TRP A 203 7.55 16.56 -9.63
CA TRP A 203 6.69 15.65 -10.39
C TRP A 203 5.92 16.41 -11.47
N ASP A 204 5.32 17.53 -11.09
CA ASP A 204 4.62 18.48 -11.94
C ASP A 204 4.79 19.92 -11.39
N ALA A 205 4.04 20.90 -11.91
CA ALA A 205 4.13 22.28 -11.46
C ALA A 205 3.78 22.51 -9.98
N THR A 206 3.06 21.59 -9.35
CA THR A 206 2.49 21.70 -8.00
C THR A 206 2.97 20.62 -7.05
N THR A 207 3.40 19.47 -7.56
CA THR A 207 3.75 18.26 -6.83
C THR A 207 5.24 18.06 -6.79
N ARG A 208 5.82 17.91 -5.60
CA ARG A 208 7.22 17.58 -5.38
C ARG A 208 7.41 16.09 -5.21
N ILE A 209 8.58 15.62 -5.61
CA ILE A 209 9.09 14.29 -5.27
C ILE A 209 9.91 14.43 -4.00
N VAL A 210 9.53 13.71 -2.95
CA VAL A 210 10.25 13.73 -1.67
C VAL A 210 10.66 12.33 -1.25
N SER A 211 11.81 12.22 -0.59
CA SER A 211 12.27 11.00 0.05
C SER A 211 12.43 11.18 1.55
N SER A 212 12.61 10.10 2.27
CA SER A 212 12.96 10.11 3.68
C SER A 212 14.05 9.09 3.98
N THR A 213 14.78 9.32 5.08
CA THR A 213 15.86 8.41 5.51
C THR A 213 15.38 7.01 5.86
N ILE A 214 14.09 6.86 6.16
CA ILE A 214 13.43 5.58 6.37
C ILE A 214 12.25 5.50 5.41
N PRO A 215 12.25 4.54 4.47
CA PRO A 215 11.14 4.36 3.54
C PRO A 215 9.85 4.02 4.28
N PHE A 216 8.75 4.58 3.80
CA PHE A 216 7.42 4.33 4.36
C PHE A 216 6.35 4.47 3.28
N THR A 217 5.16 3.94 3.55
CA THR A 217 3.96 4.25 2.78
C THR A 217 2.93 4.96 3.65
N ASN A 218 2.25 5.96 3.07
CA ASN A 218 1.16 6.67 3.71
C ASN A 218 -0.18 5.91 3.55
N THR A 219 -0.29 5.15 2.46
CA THR A 219 -1.44 4.32 2.09
C THR A 219 -1.02 3.35 0.99
N VAL A 220 -1.78 2.28 0.80
CA VAL A 220 -1.62 1.35 -0.33
C VAL A 220 -2.56 1.67 -1.50
N CYS A 221 -3.28 2.79 -1.44
CA CYS A 221 -4.30 3.18 -2.42
C CYS A 221 -3.75 3.29 -3.85
N ALA A 222 -2.53 3.82 -4.04
CA ALA A 222 -1.83 3.80 -5.32
C ALA A 222 -0.32 3.83 -5.11
N ILE A 223 0.35 2.78 -5.55
CA ILE A 223 1.80 2.63 -5.40
C ILE A 223 2.40 2.09 -6.69
N LEU A 224 3.50 2.73 -7.09
CA LEU A 224 4.30 2.34 -8.22
C LEU A 224 5.57 1.64 -7.74
N TYR A 225 5.88 0.48 -8.32
CA TYR A 225 7.03 -0.33 -7.98
C TYR A 225 7.88 -0.59 -9.22
N ARG A 226 9.20 -0.61 -9.06
CA ARG A 226 10.09 -1.23 -10.01
C ARG A 226 10.03 -2.76 -9.82
N ASN A 227 9.96 -3.53 -10.91
CA ASN A 227 9.73 -4.98 -10.85
C ASN A 227 10.77 -5.71 -10.00
N GLU A 228 12.04 -5.42 -10.21
CA GLU A 228 13.14 -6.07 -9.47
C GLU A 228 12.97 -5.91 -7.95
N PHE A 229 12.63 -4.70 -7.51
CA PHE A 229 12.34 -4.45 -6.11
C PHE A 229 11.05 -5.15 -5.64
N LEU A 230 10.01 -5.17 -6.48
CA LEU A 230 8.75 -5.83 -6.14
C LEU A 230 8.93 -7.32 -5.88
N GLN A 231 9.78 -8.00 -6.67
CA GLN A 231 10.09 -9.42 -6.45
C GLN A 231 10.74 -9.66 -5.07
N GLU A 232 11.63 -8.76 -4.63
CA GLU A 232 12.24 -8.83 -3.30
C GLU A 232 11.21 -8.53 -2.21
N LEU A 233 10.39 -7.49 -2.41
CA LEU A 233 9.36 -7.08 -1.47
C LEU A 233 8.30 -8.16 -1.25
N VAL A 234 7.86 -8.84 -2.31
CA VAL A 234 6.91 -9.96 -2.23
C VAL A 234 7.52 -11.10 -1.39
N ARG A 235 8.78 -11.45 -1.61
CA ARG A 235 9.47 -12.45 -0.78
C ARG A 235 9.50 -12.07 0.69
N GLU A 236 9.78 -10.81 1.02
CA GLU A 236 9.75 -10.32 2.40
C GLU A 236 8.33 -10.36 2.98
N MET A 237 7.32 -9.93 2.21
CA MET A 237 5.92 -9.96 2.64
C MET A 237 5.42 -11.38 2.91
N ASP A 238 5.87 -12.37 2.14
CA ASP A 238 5.52 -13.78 2.34
C ASP A 238 6.07 -14.36 3.66
N THR A 239 7.11 -13.74 4.24
CA THR A 239 7.62 -14.11 5.58
C THR A 239 6.77 -13.56 6.72
N ILE A 240 5.88 -12.59 6.44
CA ILE A 240 5.03 -11.94 7.44
C ILE A 240 3.68 -12.67 7.42
N PRO A 241 3.24 -13.26 8.55
CA PRO A 241 1.97 -13.98 8.60
C PRO A 241 0.80 -13.10 8.15
N MET A 242 -0.11 -13.68 7.40
CA MET A 242 -1.39 -13.04 7.10
C MET A 242 -2.18 -12.88 8.40
N GLN A 243 -2.60 -11.65 8.67
CA GLN A 243 -3.38 -11.34 9.87
C GLN A 243 -4.37 -10.22 9.55
N PRO A 244 -5.66 -10.50 9.49
CA PRO A 244 -6.68 -9.50 9.13
C PRO A 244 -6.75 -8.28 10.05
N ILE A 245 -6.12 -8.32 11.22
CA ILE A 245 -6.05 -7.18 12.14
C ILE A 245 -4.85 -6.27 11.90
N VAL A 246 -3.88 -6.71 11.11
CA VAL A 246 -2.76 -5.90 10.65
C VAL A 246 -3.09 -5.47 9.24
N PRO A 247 -3.50 -4.21 9.01
CA PRO A 247 -3.80 -3.73 7.68
C PRO A 247 -2.63 -3.94 6.72
N ILE A 248 -2.91 -4.13 5.44
CA ILE A 248 -1.91 -4.40 4.40
C ILE A 248 -0.84 -3.29 4.30
N ASP A 249 -1.21 -2.03 4.53
CA ASP A 249 -0.28 -0.91 4.59
C ASP A 249 0.76 -1.04 5.71
N TRP A 250 0.37 -1.56 6.88
CA TRP A 250 1.32 -1.88 7.94
C TRP A 250 2.22 -3.05 7.61
N LYS A 251 1.70 -4.09 6.96
CA LYS A 251 2.48 -5.22 6.48
C LYS A 251 3.51 -4.77 5.44
N LEU A 252 3.09 -3.91 4.50
CA LEU A 252 3.97 -3.32 3.51
C LEU A 252 5.06 -2.45 4.15
N ASN A 253 4.69 -1.57 5.09
CA ASN A 253 5.67 -0.77 5.83
C ASN A 253 6.68 -1.64 6.57
N LEU A 254 6.25 -2.73 7.19
CA LEU A 254 7.17 -3.66 7.86
C LEU A 254 8.14 -4.31 6.85
N ALA A 255 7.66 -4.77 5.71
CA ALA A 255 8.50 -5.37 4.66
C ALA A 255 9.52 -4.35 4.11
N ILE A 256 9.09 -3.13 3.81
CA ILE A 256 9.96 -2.03 3.35
C ILE A 256 11.03 -1.70 4.41
N MET A 257 10.65 -1.60 5.68
CA MET A 257 11.60 -1.34 6.77
C MET A 257 12.60 -2.48 6.97
N LYS A 258 12.18 -3.74 6.78
CA LYS A 258 13.08 -4.89 6.79
C LYS A 258 14.07 -4.83 5.63
N ALA A 259 13.59 -4.56 4.41
CA ALA A 259 14.44 -4.40 3.22
C ALA A 259 15.47 -3.27 3.42
N SER A 260 15.05 -2.14 3.97
CA SER A 260 15.95 -1.02 4.32
C SER A 260 17.00 -1.43 5.36
N SER A 261 16.58 -2.16 6.41
CA SER A 261 17.52 -2.64 7.45
C SER A 261 18.52 -3.67 6.93
N ALA A 262 18.16 -4.41 5.88
CA ALA A 262 19.04 -5.35 5.20
C ALA A 262 19.96 -4.68 4.16
N GLY A 263 19.87 -3.36 3.98
CA GLY A 263 20.66 -2.61 3.00
C GLY A 263 20.16 -2.75 1.55
N LEU A 264 18.97 -3.32 1.36
CA LEU A 264 18.35 -3.47 0.04
C LEU A 264 17.71 -2.17 -0.46
N LEU A 265 17.43 -1.23 0.44
CA LEU A 265 16.86 0.09 0.16
C LEU A 265 17.67 1.18 0.84
N GLY A 266 18.07 2.17 0.05
CA GLY A 266 18.60 3.44 0.53
C GLY A 266 17.52 4.53 0.68
N PRO A 267 17.88 5.70 1.21
CA PRO A 267 16.95 6.83 1.35
C PRO A 267 16.31 7.26 0.03
N SER A 268 17.10 7.39 -1.04
CA SER A 268 16.63 7.84 -2.36
C SER A 268 16.00 6.73 -3.22
N ASP A 269 15.76 5.54 -2.66
CA ASP A 269 15.09 4.46 -3.39
C ASP A 269 13.56 4.54 -3.29
N CYS A 270 13.04 5.26 -2.29
CA CYS A 270 11.62 5.33 -1.97
C CYS A 270 11.12 6.77 -2.01
N TYR A 271 10.36 7.09 -3.03
CA TYR A 271 9.78 8.40 -3.23
C TYR A 271 8.33 8.47 -2.76
N THR A 272 7.92 9.65 -2.37
CA THR A 272 6.53 10.01 -2.08
C THR A 272 6.22 11.32 -2.78
N LEU A 273 5.06 11.42 -3.40
CA LEU A 273 4.59 12.64 -4.06
C LEU A 273 3.85 13.53 -3.05
N ASP A 274 4.19 14.83 -3.02
CA ASP A 274 3.61 15.81 -2.08
C ASP A 274 3.30 17.16 -2.75
N PRO A 275 2.02 17.54 -2.89
CA PRO A 275 0.82 16.73 -2.67
C PRO A 275 0.71 15.56 -3.67
N ALA A 276 0.21 14.40 -3.24
CA ALA A 276 0.04 13.28 -4.14
C ALA A 276 -1.11 13.53 -5.13
N PRO A 277 -0.95 13.15 -6.43
CA PRO A 277 -1.97 13.35 -7.47
C PRO A 277 -3.17 12.41 -7.33
N ILE A 278 -3.03 11.33 -6.54
CA ILE A 278 -4.11 10.40 -6.23
C ILE A 278 -4.48 10.55 -4.76
N VAL A 279 -5.79 10.62 -4.49
CA VAL A 279 -6.34 10.64 -3.13
C VAL A 279 -7.17 9.39 -2.88
N GLN A 280 -7.20 8.95 -1.63
CA GLN A 280 -8.05 7.83 -1.22
C GLN A 280 -9.48 8.31 -1.01
N GLY A 281 -10.40 7.89 -1.89
CA GLY A 281 -11.76 8.37 -1.94
C GLY A 281 -12.56 8.09 -0.66
N SER A 282 -12.33 6.95 -0.02
CA SER A 282 -12.97 6.59 1.25
C SER A 282 -12.64 7.55 2.41
N MET A 283 -11.51 8.25 2.32
CA MET A 283 -11.07 9.24 3.32
C MET A 283 -11.54 10.67 3.01
N HIS A 284 -11.90 10.95 1.76
CA HIS A 284 -12.22 12.29 1.28
C HIS A 284 -13.70 12.52 0.97
N GLN A 285 -14.48 11.45 0.80
CA GLN A 285 -15.93 11.59 0.70
C GLN A 285 -16.48 11.81 2.10
N ALA A 286 -17.13 12.96 2.32
CA ALA A 286 -17.95 13.17 3.50
C ALA A 286 -18.96 12.01 3.63
N PRO A 287 -19.26 11.52 4.85
CA PRO A 287 -20.30 10.52 5.01
C PRO A 287 -21.56 11.09 4.34
N ARG A 288 -22.07 10.42 3.29
CA ARG A 288 -23.39 10.75 2.75
C ARG A 288 -24.32 10.69 3.94
N ALA A 289 -24.97 11.82 4.23
CA ALA A 289 -26.06 11.83 5.17
C ALA A 289 -26.99 10.70 4.75
N ASP A 290 -27.08 9.68 5.60
CA ASP A 290 -27.97 8.56 5.36
C ASP A 290 -29.34 9.19 5.07
N SER A 291 -29.80 8.98 3.85
CA SER A 291 -31.16 9.31 3.47
C SER A 291 -32.04 8.53 4.44
N GLN A 292 -32.57 9.27 5.41
CA GLN A 292 -33.66 8.81 6.24
C GLN A 292 -34.80 8.40 5.29
N GLY A 293 -35.06 7.10 5.23
CA GLY A 293 -36.16 6.47 4.55
C GLY A 293 -36.46 5.18 5.28
#